data_143637c83a872299512081743587081f
#
_entry.id   143637c83a872299512081743587081f
#
_cell.length_a   1.000
_cell.length_b   1.000
_cell.length_c   1.000
_cell.angle_alpha   90.00
_cell.angle_beta   90.00
_cell.angle_gamma   90.00
#
_symmetry.space_group_name_H-M   'P 1'
#
loop_
_entity.id
_entity.type
_entity.pdbx_description
1 polymer ?
#
loop_
_entity_poly.entity_id
_entity_poly.type
_entity_poly.pdbx_seq_one_letter_code
_entity_poly.pdbx_strand_id
1 'polypeptide(L)'
;MPKRYIVTLTAANRVGILAAVTNAMAELGCDLQEVSQTVIQKFFTIILAAEFPDHRDPEVVVDHIRGVCRPYGIEVCLKDPSLETLQEDPEEGVDKFILTVTGHDQPGIIRQISARLAQEGIDITDLYAVRNDDDRSFSMVMELAVPLGVEALPLQQELEDIGSSIGLSATMQHESIFAASNLHRSVRLPRRTEFQASN
;
A
#
# COMPACT_ATOMS: atom_id res chain seq x y z
N MET A 1 13.29 2.01 -25.78
CA MET A 1 13.32 2.68 -24.47
C MET A 1 12.93 1.66 -23.41
N PRO A 2 13.53 1.67 -22.21
CA PRO A 2 13.12 0.78 -21.15
C PRO A 2 11.61 0.91 -20.89
N LYS A 3 10.98 -0.20 -20.54
CA LYS A 3 9.53 -0.26 -20.36
C LYS A 3 9.21 -0.58 -18.91
N ARG A 4 8.40 0.27 -18.27
CA ARG A 4 7.97 0.09 -16.88
C ARG A 4 6.70 -0.75 -16.82
N TYR A 5 6.68 -1.71 -15.89
CA TYR A 5 5.51 -2.50 -15.56
C TYR A 5 5.26 -2.52 -14.06
N ILE A 6 3.99 -2.61 -13.70
CA ILE A 6 3.58 -2.98 -12.34
C ILE A 6 3.34 -4.48 -12.31
N VAL A 7 4.12 -5.18 -11.51
CA VAL A 7 4.06 -6.63 -11.36
C VAL A 7 3.51 -6.98 -9.98
N THR A 8 2.42 -7.70 -9.94
CA THR A 8 1.81 -8.20 -8.69
C THR A 8 1.90 -9.71 -8.65
N LEU A 9 2.35 -10.25 -7.52
CA LEU A 9 2.46 -11.70 -7.30
C LEU A 9 1.79 -12.09 -5.99
N THR A 10 1.09 -13.22 -6.02
CA THR A 10 0.51 -13.83 -4.82
C THR A 10 0.82 -15.32 -4.75
N ALA A 11 1.03 -15.84 -3.54
CA ALA A 11 1.22 -17.27 -3.29
C ALA A 11 1.02 -17.63 -1.81
N ALA A 12 0.93 -18.91 -1.48
CA ALA A 12 1.11 -19.36 -0.10
C ALA A 12 2.53 -18.98 0.39
N ASN A 13 2.61 -18.32 1.55
CA ASN A 13 3.90 -17.85 2.07
C ASN A 13 4.83 -19.00 2.43
N ARG A 14 6.04 -18.96 1.89
CA ARG A 14 7.12 -19.92 2.17
C ARG A 14 8.47 -19.22 2.20
N VAL A 15 9.38 -19.75 3.02
CA VAL A 15 10.77 -19.28 3.03
C VAL A 15 11.38 -19.40 1.63
N GLY A 16 12.06 -18.35 1.18
CA GLY A 16 12.72 -18.31 -0.13
C GLY A 16 11.88 -17.75 -1.28
N ILE A 17 10.57 -17.51 -1.10
CA ILE A 17 9.72 -16.98 -2.18
C ILE A 17 10.21 -15.61 -2.67
N LEU A 18 10.57 -14.70 -1.77
CA LEU A 18 11.09 -13.38 -2.16
C LEU A 18 12.40 -13.51 -2.93
N ALA A 19 13.30 -14.39 -2.49
CA ALA A 19 14.55 -14.63 -3.20
C ALA A 19 14.31 -15.20 -4.61
N ALA A 20 13.37 -16.11 -4.78
CA ALA A 20 13.01 -16.64 -6.08
C ALA A 20 12.42 -15.57 -7.01
N VAL A 21 11.53 -14.72 -6.49
CA VAL A 21 10.94 -13.60 -7.24
C VAL A 21 12.02 -12.62 -7.69
N THR A 22 12.87 -12.15 -6.77
CA THR A 22 13.93 -11.19 -7.10
C THR A 22 14.99 -11.78 -8.03
N ASN A 23 15.27 -13.09 -7.93
CA ASN A 23 16.14 -13.78 -8.88
C ASN A 23 15.52 -13.81 -10.29
N ALA A 24 14.24 -14.15 -10.42
CA ALA A 24 13.55 -14.13 -11.71
C ALA A 24 13.58 -12.74 -12.36
N MET A 25 13.39 -11.69 -11.54
CA MET A 25 13.47 -10.30 -12.01
C MET A 25 14.88 -9.94 -12.46
N ALA A 26 15.90 -10.34 -11.72
CA ALA A 26 17.30 -10.12 -12.08
C ALA A 26 17.70 -10.85 -13.38
N GLU A 27 17.25 -12.09 -13.60
CA GLU A 27 17.47 -12.84 -14.84
C GLU A 27 16.82 -12.16 -16.06
N LEU A 28 15.71 -11.44 -15.87
CA LEU A 28 15.09 -10.62 -16.89
C LEU A 28 15.84 -9.31 -17.17
N GLY A 29 16.85 -8.99 -16.34
CA GLY A 29 17.62 -7.76 -16.43
C GLY A 29 16.82 -6.52 -16.06
N CYS A 30 15.79 -6.66 -15.22
CA CYS A 30 14.99 -5.53 -14.80
C CYS A 30 15.64 -4.75 -13.65
N ASP A 31 15.29 -3.46 -13.57
CA ASP A 31 15.58 -2.60 -12.44
C ASP A 31 14.32 -2.42 -11.59
N LEU A 32 14.42 -2.70 -10.27
CA LEU A 32 13.32 -2.56 -9.32
C LEU A 32 13.31 -1.13 -8.78
N GLN A 33 12.26 -0.40 -9.12
CA GLN A 33 12.09 0.99 -8.71
C GLN A 33 11.42 1.10 -7.35
N GLU A 34 10.36 0.30 -7.14
CA GLU A 34 9.58 0.29 -5.91
C GLU A 34 9.11 -1.12 -5.59
N VAL A 35 9.08 -1.46 -4.31
CA VAL A 35 8.69 -2.78 -3.82
C VAL A 35 7.84 -2.64 -2.57
N SER A 36 6.64 -3.19 -2.60
CA SER A 36 5.80 -3.36 -1.42
C SER A 36 5.41 -4.82 -1.25
N GLN A 37 5.56 -5.36 -0.04
CA GLN A 37 5.28 -6.77 0.26
C GLN A 37 4.55 -6.92 1.57
N THR A 38 3.56 -7.77 1.59
CA THR A 38 2.83 -8.13 2.81
C THR A 38 2.55 -9.63 2.90
N VAL A 39 2.26 -10.09 4.11
CA VAL A 39 1.77 -11.46 4.37
C VAL A 39 0.50 -11.36 5.18
N ILE A 40 -0.62 -11.80 4.62
CA ILE A 40 -1.91 -11.84 5.29
C ILE A 40 -2.38 -13.29 5.35
N GLN A 41 -2.67 -13.80 6.55
CA GLN A 41 -3.16 -15.16 6.81
C GLN A 41 -2.36 -16.25 6.05
N LYS A 42 -1.02 -16.15 6.10
CA LYS A 42 -0.08 -17.07 5.42
C LYS A 42 -0.05 -16.95 3.89
N PHE A 43 -0.69 -15.95 3.30
CA PHE A 43 -0.54 -15.61 1.89
C PHE A 43 0.45 -14.45 1.74
N PHE A 44 1.46 -14.69 0.93
CA PHE A 44 2.43 -13.70 0.47
C PHE A 44 1.81 -12.91 -0.69
N THR A 45 1.95 -11.60 -0.64
CA THR A 45 1.63 -10.72 -1.76
C THR A 45 2.74 -9.69 -1.90
N ILE A 46 3.14 -9.44 -3.13
CA ILE A 46 4.11 -8.40 -3.45
C ILE A 46 3.66 -7.63 -4.69
N ILE A 47 3.84 -6.34 -4.66
CA ILE A 47 3.69 -5.43 -5.79
C ILE A 47 5.03 -4.76 -6.05
N LEU A 48 5.43 -4.70 -7.31
CA LEU A 48 6.72 -4.20 -7.78
C LEU A 48 6.48 -3.20 -8.90
N ALA A 49 7.10 -2.02 -8.84
CA ALA A 49 7.33 -1.20 -10.02
C ALA A 49 8.71 -1.59 -10.58
N ALA A 50 8.74 -2.14 -11.78
CA ALA A 50 9.93 -2.68 -12.40
C ALA A 50 10.13 -2.14 -13.81
N GLU A 51 11.36 -1.73 -14.13
CA GLU A 51 11.76 -1.27 -15.45
C GLU A 51 12.56 -2.36 -16.16
N PHE A 52 12.07 -2.78 -17.33
CA PHE A 52 12.68 -3.83 -18.12
C PHE A 52 13.43 -3.24 -19.32
N PRO A 53 14.51 -3.90 -19.77
CA PRO A 53 15.16 -3.55 -21.03
C PRO A 53 14.15 -3.52 -22.18
N ASP A 54 14.40 -2.65 -23.14
CA ASP A 54 13.60 -2.53 -24.35
C ASP A 54 13.32 -3.92 -24.97
N HIS A 55 12.14 -4.08 -25.53
CA HIS A 55 11.69 -5.28 -26.27
C HIS A 55 11.28 -6.53 -25.47
N ARG A 56 11.18 -6.47 -24.16
CA ARG A 56 10.61 -7.59 -23.42
C ARG A 56 9.09 -7.63 -23.59
N ASP A 57 8.60 -8.72 -24.18
CA ASP A 57 7.17 -8.99 -24.27
C ASP A 57 6.61 -9.28 -22.88
N PRO A 58 5.48 -8.66 -22.49
CA PRO A 58 4.81 -8.92 -21.20
C PRO A 58 4.55 -10.41 -20.93
N GLU A 59 4.15 -11.18 -21.95
CA GLU A 59 3.90 -12.62 -21.81
C GLU A 59 5.19 -13.37 -21.47
N VAL A 60 6.30 -13.03 -22.11
CA VAL A 60 7.62 -13.61 -21.82
C VAL A 60 8.05 -13.31 -20.39
N VAL A 61 7.82 -12.09 -19.92
CA VAL A 61 8.12 -11.70 -18.53
C VAL A 61 7.32 -12.56 -17.55
N VAL A 62 6.02 -12.66 -17.75
CA VAL A 62 5.13 -13.43 -16.87
C VAL A 62 5.49 -14.92 -16.88
N ASP A 63 5.75 -15.50 -18.05
CA ASP A 63 6.09 -16.92 -18.18
C ASP A 63 7.45 -17.24 -17.54
N HIS A 64 8.44 -16.35 -17.68
CA HIS A 64 9.73 -16.51 -17.03
C HIS A 64 9.59 -16.51 -15.50
N ILE A 65 8.87 -15.51 -14.95
CA ILE A 65 8.64 -15.42 -13.50
C ILE A 65 7.91 -16.67 -12.99
N ARG A 66 6.87 -17.14 -13.70
CA ARG A 66 6.16 -18.39 -13.37
C ARG A 66 7.08 -19.60 -13.41
N GLY A 67 7.95 -19.65 -14.40
CA GLY A 67 8.91 -20.74 -14.58
C GLY A 67 9.90 -20.86 -13.42
N VAL A 68 10.57 -19.76 -13.09
CA VAL A 68 11.55 -19.68 -11.99
C VAL A 68 10.88 -19.93 -10.64
N CYS A 69 9.70 -19.34 -10.42
CA CYS A 69 8.96 -19.45 -9.17
C CYS A 69 8.01 -20.65 -9.11
N ARG A 70 8.10 -21.59 -10.05
CA ARG A 70 7.24 -22.77 -10.12
C ARG A 70 7.12 -23.57 -8.81
N PRO A 71 8.17 -23.76 -8.00
CA PRO A 71 8.07 -24.47 -6.71
C PRO A 71 7.15 -23.80 -5.70
N TYR A 72 6.86 -22.51 -5.88
CA TYR A 72 6.04 -21.71 -4.97
C TYR A 72 4.59 -21.59 -5.44
N GLY A 73 4.29 -21.97 -6.69
CA GLY A 73 2.94 -21.91 -7.26
C GLY A 73 2.38 -20.48 -7.27
N ILE A 74 3.21 -19.52 -7.70
CA ILE A 74 2.82 -18.11 -7.72
C ILE A 74 1.79 -17.80 -8.81
N GLU A 75 0.89 -16.90 -8.50
CA GLU A 75 0.06 -16.18 -9.47
C GLU A 75 0.72 -14.84 -9.78
N VAL A 76 0.85 -14.50 -11.07
CA VAL A 76 1.51 -13.28 -11.56
C VAL A 76 0.53 -12.50 -12.39
N CYS A 77 0.39 -11.21 -12.08
CA CYS A 77 -0.30 -10.24 -12.90
C CYS A 77 0.70 -9.12 -13.27
N LEU A 78 0.69 -8.72 -14.54
CA LEU A 78 1.52 -7.64 -15.04
C LEU A 78 0.62 -6.58 -15.69
N LYS A 79 0.80 -5.33 -15.30
CA LYS A 79 0.11 -4.18 -15.87
C LYS A 79 1.10 -3.21 -16.50
N ASP A 80 0.73 -2.67 -17.64
CA ASP A 80 1.44 -1.57 -18.31
C ASP A 80 0.78 -0.25 -17.87
N PRO A 81 1.44 0.57 -17.03
CA PRO A 81 0.84 1.81 -16.57
C PRO A 81 0.64 2.83 -17.68
N SER A 82 1.34 2.71 -18.80
CA SER A 82 1.15 3.61 -19.95
C SER A 82 -0.19 3.42 -20.69
N LEU A 83 -0.86 2.29 -20.45
CA LEU A 83 -2.17 1.98 -21.00
C LEU A 83 -3.33 2.39 -20.06
N GLU A 84 -3.02 2.79 -18.84
CA GLU A 84 -4.01 3.20 -17.85
C GLU A 84 -4.12 4.74 -17.83
N THR A 85 -5.33 5.24 -17.67
CA THR A 85 -5.54 6.67 -17.37
C THR A 85 -5.30 6.84 -15.86
N LEU A 86 -4.03 7.02 -15.49
CA LEU A 86 -3.69 7.33 -14.12
C LEU A 86 -4.11 8.78 -13.83
N GLN A 87 -4.75 9.01 -12.70
CA GLN A 87 -4.91 10.37 -12.19
C GLN A 87 -3.52 10.88 -11.83
N GLU A 88 -3.26 12.16 -12.11
CA GLU A 88 -2.02 12.80 -11.66
C GLU A 88 -1.93 12.65 -10.14
N ASP A 89 -0.76 12.24 -9.68
CA ASP A 89 -0.48 12.06 -8.25
C ASP A 89 -0.70 13.42 -7.55
N PRO A 90 -1.60 13.52 -6.59
CA PRO A 90 -1.88 14.79 -5.92
C PRO A 90 -0.75 15.21 -4.95
N GLU A 91 0.51 14.83 -5.24
CA GLU A 91 1.66 15.16 -4.36
C GLU A 91 1.85 16.66 -4.16
N GLU A 92 1.41 17.50 -5.11
CA GLU A 92 1.37 18.94 -4.93
C GLU A 92 0.02 19.35 -4.35
N GLY A 93 0.00 19.70 -3.07
CA GLY A 93 -1.18 20.26 -2.42
C GLY A 93 -1.97 19.31 -1.54
N VAL A 94 -1.30 18.31 -0.95
CA VAL A 94 -1.89 17.44 0.08
C VAL A 94 -1.06 17.44 1.36
N ASP A 95 -1.75 17.35 2.50
CA ASP A 95 -1.15 17.04 3.79
C ASP A 95 -1.37 15.57 4.14
N LYS A 96 -0.36 14.94 4.74
CA LYS A 96 -0.43 13.52 5.13
C LYS A 96 -0.89 13.37 6.56
N PHE A 97 -1.91 12.55 6.76
CA PHE A 97 -2.45 12.20 8.06
C PHE A 97 -2.47 10.69 8.26
N ILE A 98 -2.39 10.29 9.52
CA ILE A 98 -2.59 8.91 9.95
C ILE A 98 -3.90 8.84 10.74
N LEU A 99 -4.84 8.05 10.26
CA LEU A 99 -6.08 7.72 10.96
C LEU A 99 -5.91 6.37 11.65
N THR A 100 -6.07 6.35 12.96
CA THR A 100 -6.07 5.13 13.76
C THR A 100 -7.48 4.87 14.30
N VAL A 101 -8.00 3.65 14.09
CA VAL A 101 -9.31 3.23 14.60
C VAL A 101 -9.13 1.97 15.44
N THR A 102 -9.65 1.99 16.67
CA THR A 102 -9.53 0.87 17.59
C THR A 102 -10.84 0.61 18.36
N GLY A 103 -11.06 -0.62 18.76
CA GLY A 103 -12.21 -1.02 19.57
C GLY A 103 -12.65 -2.45 19.30
N HIS A 104 -13.95 -2.75 19.49
CA HIS A 104 -14.50 -4.06 19.12
C HIS A 104 -14.87 -4.07 17.63
N ASP A 105 -14.59 -5.20 16.96
CA ASP A 105 -14.90 -5.35 15.54
C ASP A 105 -16.38 -5.10 15.24
N GLN A 106 -16.61 -4.20 14.30
CA GLN A 106 -17.93 -3.81 13.85
C GLN A 106 -18.04 -3.92 12.32
N PRO A 107 -19.03 -4.68 11.82
CA PRO A 107 -19.21 -4.81 10.37
C PRO A 107 -19.42 -3.44 9.69
N GLY A 108 -18.65 -3.18 8.64
CA GLY A 108 -18.85 -2.02 7.76
C GLY A 108 -18.14 -0.75 8.17
N ILE A 109 -17.28 -0.75 9.21
CA ILE A 109 -16.52 0.47 9.59
C ILE A 109 -15.60 0.96 8.46
N ILE A 110 -14.89 0.06 7.80
CA ILE A 110 -14.01 0.45 6.68
C ILE A 110 -14.82 1.14 5.59
N ARG A 111 -15.99 0.59 5.24
CA ARG A 111 -16.90 1.18 4.25
C ARG A 111 -17.37 2.57 4.66
N GLN A 112 -17.75 2.77 5.93
CA GLN A 112 -18.26 4.08 6.39
C GLN A 112 -17.15 5.13 6.34
N ILE A 113 -15.97 4.83 6.85
CA ILE A 113 -14.83 5.73 6.84
C ILE A 113 -14.38 6.02 5.41
N SER A 114 -14.16 5.01 4.58
CA SER A 114 -13.70 5.22 3.20
C SER A 114 -14.71 6.01 2.35
N ALA A 115 -16.01 5.78 2.56
CA ALA A 115 -17.05 6.55 1.87
C ALA A 115 -17.04 8.03 2.30
N ARG A 116 -16.79 8.32 3.59
CA ARG A 116 -16.70 9.70 4.07
C ARG A 116 -15.45 10.40 3.53
N LEU A 117 -14.32 9.73 3.53
CA LEU A 117 -13.07 10.27 2.99
C LEU A 117 -13.19 10.57 1.48
N ALA A 118 -13.82 9.67 0.73
CA ALA A 118 -14.03 9.84 -0.71
C ALA A 118 -14.92 11.06 -1.04
N GLN A 119 -15.88 11.44 -0.19
CA GLN A 119 -16.71 12.64 -0.37
C GLN A 119 -15.90 13.94 -0.34
N GLU A 120 -14.78 13.95 0.38
CA GLU A 120 -13.85 15.08 0.46
C GLU A 120 -12.68 14.98 -0.53
N GLY A 121 -12.70 13.97 -1.41
CA GLY A 121 -11.58 13.74 -2.35
C GLY A 121 -10.29 13.31 -1.67
N ILE A 122 -10.37 12.75 -0.46
CA ILE A 122 -9.21 12.26 0.30
C ILE A 122 -8.87 10.86 -0.19
N ASP A 123 -7.60 10.66 -0.60
CA ASP A 123 -7.08 9.35 -0.95
C ASP A 123 -6.56 8.59 0.26
N ILE A 124 -6.77 7.27 0.25
CA ILE A 124 -6.20 6.33 1.24
C ILE A 124 -4.99 5.67 0.59
N THR A 125 -3.81 6.14 0.91
CA THR A 125 -2.55 5.69 0.29
C THR A 125 -2.03 4.37 0.86
N ASP A 126 -2.37 4.07 2.13
CA ASP A 126 -2.07 2.78 2.76
C ASP A 126 -3.15 2.43 3.80
N LEU A 127 -3.42 1.14 3.97
CA LEU A 127 -4.37 0.63 4.94
C LEU A 127 -3.88 -0.69 5.53
N TYR A 128 -3.81 -0.73 6.85
CA TYR A 128 -3.61 -1.95 7.60
C TYR A 128 -4.73 -2.13 8.63
N ALA A 129 -5.42 -3.25 8.59
CA ALA A 129 -6.47 -3.59 9.54
C ALA A 129 -6.31 -5.02 10.03
N VAL A 130 -6.48 -5.22 11.33
CA VAL A 130 -6.40 -6.54 11.96
C VAL A 130 -7.50 -6.69 12.99
N ARG A 131 -8.11 -7.87 12.99
CA ARG A 131 -8.98 -8.33 14.06
C ARG A 131 -8.26 -9.39 14.88
N ASN A 132 -8.30 -9.26 16.18
CA ASN A 132 -7.88 -10.29 17.10
C ASN A 132 -9.07 -11.22 17.40
N ASP A 133 -8.91 -12.51 17.15
CA ASP A 133 -10.00 -13.48 17.32
C ASP A 133 -10.26 -13.83 18.80
N ASP A 134 -9.27 -13.63 19.69
CA ASP A 134 -9.38 -13.97 21.12
C ASP A 134 -10.33 -13.03 21.88
N ASP A 135 -10.24 -11.73 21.62
CA ASP A 135 -11.02 -10.70 22.33
C ASP A 135 -11.92 -9.87 21.41
N ARG A 136 -11.95 -10.21 20.11
CA ARG A 136 -12.65 -9.47 19.06
C ARG A 136 -12.24 -8.00 18.96
N SER A 137 -11.07 -7.65 19.46
CA SER A 137 -10.54 -6.31 19.25
C SER A 137 -10.21 -6.08 17.76
N PHE A 138 -10.44 -4.87 17.33
CA PHE A 138 -10.15 -4.39 15.99
C PHE A 138 -9.17 -3.23 16.07
N SER A 139 -8.20 -3.22 15.20
CA SER A 139 -7.27 -2.12 15.04
C SER A 139 -7.05 -1.87 13.56
N MET A 140 -7.15 -0.62 13.15
CA MET A 140 -6.94 -0.17 11.78
C MET A 140 -6.10 1.09 11.78
N VAL A 141 -5.15 1.16 10.85
CA VAL A 141 -4.34 2.35 10.57
C VAL A 141 -4.46 2.63 9.08
N MET A 142 -4.81 3.85 8.74
CA MET A 142 -4.86 4.36 7.37
C MET A 142 -3.91 5.53 7.21
N GLU A 143 -3.18 5.56 6.12
CA GLU A 143 -2.47 6.74 5.65
C GLU A 143 -3.35 7.49 4.66
N LEU A 144 -3.52 8.80 4.89
CA LEU A 144 -4.44 9.65 4.14
C LEU A 144 -3.67 10.78 3.46
N ALA A 145 -3.95 11.01 2.17
CA ALA A 145 -3.54 12.20 1.45
C ALA A 145 -4.73 13.18 1.43
N VAL A 146 -4.67 14.19 2.30
CA VAL A 146 -5.75 15.15 2.53
C VAL A 146 -5.47 16.42 1.72
N PRO A 147 -6.34 16.84 0.78
CA PRO A 147 -6.17 18.08 0.04
C PRO A 147 -6.08 19.31 0.96
N LEU A 148 -5.19 20.26 0.65
CA LEU A 148 -4.98 21.46 1.47
C LEU A 148 -6.25 22.32 1.69
N GLY A 149 -7.28 22.16 0.85
CA GLY A 149 -8.57 22.83 1.01
C GLY A 149 -9.49 22.19 2.04
N VAL A 150 -9.15 21.02 2.57
CA VAL A 150 -9.97 20.31 3.57
C VAL A 150 -9.52 20.69 4.97
N GLU A 151 -10.46 21.14 5.80
CA GLU A 151 -10.17 21.49 7.19
C GLU A 151 -10.02 20.22 8.04
N ALA A 152 -8.82 19.97 8.55
CA ALA A 152 -8.49 18.75 9.28
C ALA A 152 -9.28 18.56 10.58
N LEU A 153 -9.57 19.65 11.33
CA LEU A 153 -10.28 19.57 12.61
C LEU A 153 -11.75 19.12 12.47
N PRO A 154 -12.57 19.71 11.58
CA PRO A 154 -13.91 19.20 11.33
C PRO A 154 -13.91 17.75 10.84
N LEU A 155 -13.02 17.40 9.92
CA LEU A 155 -12.90 16.03 9.43
C LEU A 155 -12.58 15.05 10.56
N GLN A 156 -11.65 15.39 11.44
CA GLN A 156 -11.32 14.58 12.61
C GLN A 156 -12.55 14.35 13.50
N GLN A 157 -13.30 15.40 13.82
CA GLN A 157 -14.51 15.29 14.64
C GLN A 157 -15.56 14.36 14.01
N GLU A 158 -15.78 14.48 12.72
CA GLU A 158 -16.72 13.61 12.00
C GLU A 158 -16.27 12.14 12.00
N LEU A 159 -14.98 11.88 11.83
CA LEU A 159 -14.44 10.52 11.89
C LEU A 159 -14.52 9.93 13.31
N GLU A 160 -14.31 10.75 14.35
CA GLU A 160 -14.52 10.39 15.75
C GLU A 160 -15.98 10.06 16.02
N ASP A 161 -16.93 10.86 15.50
CA ASP A 161 -18.37 10.65 15.63
C ASP A 161 -18.80 9.35 14.94
N ILE A 162 -18.29 9.07 13.73
CA ILE A 162 -18.53 7.81 13.02
C ILE A 162 -18.07 6.63 13.88
N GLY A 163 -16.84 6.67 14.39
CA GLY A 163 -16.30 5.63 15.26
C GLY A 163 -17.17 5.45 16.52
N SER A 164 -17.41 6.53 17.24
CA SER A 164 -18.16 6.55 18.51
C SER A 164 -19.58 6.00 18.36
N SER A 165 -20.25 6.29 17.24
CA SER A 165 -21.61 5.81 16.95
C SER A 165 -21.72 4.29 16.93
N ILE A 166 -20.62 3.59 16.74
CA ILE A 166 -20.52 2.12 16.68
C ILE A 166 -19.57 1.54 17.74
N GLY A 167 -19.19 2.34 18.74
CA GLY A 167 -18.36 1.90 19.86
C GLY A 167 -16.87 1.73 19.54
N LEU A 168 -16.37 2.44 18.53
CA LEU A 168 -14.95 2.50 18.18
C LEU A 168 -14.38 3.88 18.50
N SER A 169 -13.08 3.93 18.78
CA SER A 169 -12.31 5.16 18.89
C SER A 169 -11.59 5.41 17.57
N ALA A 170 -11.77 6.58 16.98
CA ALA A 170 -11.04 7.03 15.80
C ALA A 170 -10.20 8.26 16.17
N THR A 171 -8.95 8.31 15.75
CA THR A 171 -8.04 9.43 16.01
C THR A 171 -7.23 9.72 14.76
N MET A 172 -7.26 10.96 14.31
CA MET A 172 -6.48 11.43 13.15
C MET A 172 -5.35 12.33 13.63
N GLN A 173 -4.14 12.10 13.11
CA GLN A 173 -2.94 12.88 13.45
C GLN A 173 -2.15 13.17 12.19
N HIS A 174 -1.57 14.38 12.13
CA HIS A 174 -0.64 14.69 11.05
C HIS A 174 0.56 13.73 11.09
N GLU A 175 1.07 13.30 9.91
CA GLU A 175 2.17 12.33 9.79
C GLU A 175 3.37 12.69 10.67
N SER A 176 3.77 13.96 10.70
CA SER A 176 4.92 14.40 11.50
C SER A 176 4.74 14.19 13.01
N ILE A 177 3.51 14.32 13.52
CA ILE A 177 3.20 14.10 14.94
C ILE A 177 3.20 12.60 15.22
N PHE A 178 2.59 11.82 14.35
CA PHE A 178 2.57 10.36 14.46
C PHE A 178 3.98 9.77 14.46
N ALA A 179 4.84 10.21 13.52
CA ALA A 179 6.24 9.81 13.45
C ALA A 179 7.02 10.15 14.72
N ALA A 180 6.86 11.39 15.25
CA ALA A 180 7.51 11.83 16.47
C ALA A 180 7.09 11.03 17.71
N SER A 181 5.80 10.63 17.78
CA SER A 181 5.23 9.88 18.91
C SER A 181 5.61 8.40 18.88
N ASN A 182 5.92 7.84 17.71
CA ASN A 182 6.14 6.41 17.49
C ASN A 182 7.58 6.05 17.11
N LEU A 183 8.56 6.89 17.44
CA LEU A 183 10.00 6.70 17.13
C LEU A 183 10.60 5.35 17.57
N HIS A 184 9.88 4.52 18.32
CA HIS A 184 10.32 3.19 18.78
C HIS A 184 9.65 2.01 18.08
N ARG A 185 8.74 2.23 17.12
CA ARG A 185 8.18 1.17 16.27
C ARG A 185 8.31 1.60 14.82
N SER A 186 9.11 0.88 14.06
CA SER A 186 9.22 1.06 12.60
C SER A 186 7.86 0.72 11.95
N VAL A 187 6.99 1.71 11.89
CA VAL A 187 5.92 1.72 10.91
C VAL A 187 6.62 1.98 9.57
N ARG A 188 6.41 1.13 8.60
CA ARG A 188 6.96 1.30 7.26
C ARG A 188 6.28 2.50 6.61
N LEU A 189 6.83 3.67 6.80
CA LEU A 189 6.54 4.80 5.94
C LEU A 189 7.43 4.66 4.71
N PRO A 190 6.90 4.64 3.50
CA PRO A 190 7.71 4.67 2.30
C PRO A 190 8.50 5.99 2.27
N ARG A 191 9.81 5.92 2.48
CA ARG A 191 10.68 7.07 2.22
C ARG A 191 10.96 7.10 0.72
N ARG A 192 10.34 8.00 0.04
CA ARG A 192 10.80 8.44 -1.28
C ARG A 192 12.11 9.20 -1.09
N THR A 193 13.24 8.55 -1.34
CA THR A 193 14.52 9.24 -1.48
C THR A 193 14.53 9.92 -2.84
N GLU A 194 14.52 11.25 -2.83
CA GLU A 194 14.91 12.04 -4.00
C GLU A 194 16.33 11.66 -4.41
N PHE A 195 16.46 10.92 -5.50
CA PHE A 195 17.73 10.82 -6.20
C PHE A 195 17.93 12.14 -6.97
N GLN A 196 18.62 13.09 -6.32
CA GLN A 196 19.21 14.20 -7.05
C GLN A 196 20.25 13.63 -8.03
N ALA A 197 19.95 13.75 -9.30
CA ALA A 197 20.93 13.58 -10.35
C ALA A 197 22.00 14.67 -10.17
N SER A 198 23.18 14.28 -9.74
CA SER A 198 24.39 15.14 -9.85
C SER A 198 25.15 14.74 -11.10
N ASN A 199 25.32 15.73 -11.97
CA ASN A 199 26.14 15.85 -13.18
C ASN A 199 27.22 14.78 -13.43
#